data_0a1223deb05848cdb98bd7e5e2d026bf
#
_entry.id   0a1223deb05848cdb98bd7e5e2d026bf
#
_cell.length_a   1.000
_cell.length_b   1.000
_cell.length_c   1.000
_cell.angle_alpha   90.00
_cell.angle_beta   90.00
_cell.angle_gamma   90.00
#
_symmetry.space_group_name_H-M   'P 1'
#
loop_
_entity.id
_entity.type
_entity.pdbx_description
1 polymer ?
#
loop_
_entity_poly.entity_id
_entity_poly.type
_entity_poly.pdbx_seq_one_letter_code
_entity_poly.pdbx_strand_id
1 'polypeptide(L)' 'MTTVTAYVERDPENGMYVAVVPGVRGAHTQAESLDELKANLEEVLALCVEEGWLTGENAPRFSGLQQVEVAV' A
#
# COMPACT_ATOMS: atom_id res chain seq x y z
N MET A 1 10.37 14.65 -4.09
CA MET A 1 9.47 13.46 -4.20
C MET A 1 9.74 12.48 -3.07
N THR A 2 8.70 11.88 -2.55
CA THR A 2 8.81 10.90 -1.48
C THR A 2 8.35 9.54 -2.00
N THR A 3 9.11 8.50 -1.70
CA THR A 3 8.76 7.14 -2.08
C THR A 3 8.22 6.40 -0.86
N VAL A 4 7.08 5.74 -1.04
CA VAL A 4 6.52 4.87 -0.01
C VAL A 4 6.40 3.46 -0.57
N THR A 5 6.40 2.47 0.32
CA THR A 5 6.34 1.07 -0.09
C THR A 5 4.97 0.51 0.23
N ALA A 6 4.32 -0.04 -0.77
CA ALA A 6 3.07 -0.75 -0.59
C ALA A 6 3.34 -2.25 -0.46
N TYR A 7 2.61 -2.89 0.44
CA TYR A 7 2.60 -4.34 0.57
C TYR A 7 1.45 -4.87 -0.28
N VAL A 8 1.75 -5.81 -1.16
CA VAL A 8 0.77 -6.30 -2.14
C VAL A 8 0.54 -7.79 -1.93
N GLU A 9 -0.73 -8.16 -1.82
CA GLU A 9 -1.14 -9.55 -1.75
C GLU A 9 -2.22 -9.82 -2.78
N ARG A 10 -2.42 -11.08 -3.11
CA ARG A 10 -3.51 -11.49 -3.98
C ARG A 10 -4.55 -12.22 -3.14
N ASP A 11 -5.80 -11.75 -3.23
CA ASP A 11 -6.90 -12.36 -2.50
C ASP A 11 -7.23 -13.72 -3.15
N PRO A 12 -7.13 -14.83 -2.41
CA PRO A 12 -7.39 -16.15 -2.99
C PRO A 12 -8.87 -16.39 -3.34
N GLU A 13 -9.79 -15.64 -2.74
CA GLU A 13 -11.21 -15.82 -3.00
C GLU A 13 -11.66 -15.22 -4.33
N ASN A 14 -11.18 -14.01 -4.66
CA ASN A 14 -11.62 -13.31 -5.87
C ASN A 14 -10.51 -13.04 -6.87
N GLY A 15 -9.27 -13.37 -6.54
CA GLY A 15 -8.12 -13.16 -7.43
C GLY A 15 -7.69 -11.70 -7.56
N MET A 16 -8.29 -10.80 -6.80
CA MET A 16 -7.93 -9.38 -6.84
C MET A 16 -6.59 -9.14 -6.14
N TYR A 17 -5.84 -8.17 -6.63
CA TYR A 17 -4.66 -7.69 -5.92
C TYR A 17 -5.09 -6.65 -4.90
N VAL A 18 -4.55 -6.77 -3.70
CA VAL A 18 -4.84 -5.86 -2.58
C VAL A 18 -3.53 -5.23 -2.14
N ALA A 19 -3.54 -3.94 -1.96
CA ALA A 19 -2.35 -3.21 -1.55
C ALA A 19 -2.63 -2.36 -0.32
N VAL A 20 -1.63 -2.28 0.55
CA VAL A 20 -1.68 -1.40 1.72
C VAL A 20 -0.31 -0.78 1.92
N VAL A 21 -0.30 0.49 2.32
CA VAL A 21 0.92 1.16 2.78
C VAL A 21 0.83 1.23 4.30
N PRO A 22 1.54 0.34 5.01
CA PRO A 22 1.47 0.31 6.48
C PRO A 22 1.91 1.65 7.07
N GLY A 23 1.20 2.09 8.09
CA GLY A 23 1.53 3.34 8.78
C GLY A 23 0.95 4.59 8.14
N VAL A 24 0.30 4.48 7.01
CA VAL A 24 -0.37 5.62 6.37
C VAL A 24 -1.88 5.38 6.39
N ARG A 25 -2.59 6.26 7.08
CA ARG A 25 -4.04 6.17 7.21
C ARG A 25 -4.70 6.23 5.84
N GLY A 26 -5.61 5.29 5.57
CA GLY A 26 -6.39 5.27 4.34
C GLY A 26 -5.63 4.79 3.10
N ALA A 27 -4.36 4.43 3.22
CA ALA A 27 -3.53 4.05 2.09
C ALA A 27 -3.68 2.56 1.76
N HIS A 28 -4.84 2.19 1.24
CA HIS A 28 -5.12 0.83 0.80
C HIS A 28 -6.05 0.86 -0.40
N THR A 29 -5.92 -0.12 -1.27
CA THR A 29 -6.78 -0.25 -2.45
C THR A 29 -6.71 -1.68 -2.99
N GLN A 30 -7.54 -1.97 -4.00
CA GLN A 30 -7.51 -3.26 -4.68
C GLN A 30 -7.79 -3.06 -6.16
N ALA A 31 -7.37 -4.03 -6.97
CA ALA A 31 -7.54 -3.97 -8.42
C ALA A 31 -7.39 -5.36 -9.04
N GLU A 32 -7.84 -5.52 -10.28
CA GLU A 32 -7.76 -6.79 -11.01
C GLU A 32 -6.37 -7.02 -11.61
N SER A 33 -5.58 -5.97 -11.81
CA SER A 33 -4.24 -6.07 -12.37
C SER A 33 -3.26 -5.22 -11.57
N LEU A 34 -1.96 -5.52 -11.71
CA LEU A 34 -0.92 -4.76 -11.03
C LEU A 34 -0.81 -3.33 -11.58
N ASP A 35 -1.04 -3.14 -12.88
CA ASP A 35 -1.01 -1.80 -13.48
C ASP A 35 -2.13 -0.93 -12.93
N GLU A 36 -3.33 -1.48 -12.84
CA GLU A 36 -4.47 -0.79 -12.27
C GLU A 36 -4.25 -0.52 -10.78
N LEU A 37 -3.68 -1.47 -10.06
CA LEU A 37 -3.36 -1.31 -8.65
C LEU A 37 -2.43 -0.13 -8.43
N LYS A 38 -1.40 -0.02 -9.26
CA LYS A 38 -0.45 1.10 -9.17
C LYS A 38 -1.14 2.43 -9.39
N ALA A 39 -1.98 2.51 -10.42
CA ALA A 39 -2.73 3.73 -10.71
C ALA A 39 -3.66 4.11 -9.55
N ASN A 40 -4.34 3.11 -8.98
CA ASN A 40 -5.23 3.34 -7.84
C ASN A 40 -4.44 3.79 -6.60
N LEU A 41 -3.26 3.21 -6.37
CA LEU A 41 -2.40 3.62 -5.26
C LEU A 41 -1.94 5.08 -5.42
N GLU A 42 -1.60 5.48 -6.62
CA GLU A 42 -1.19 6.85 -6.88
C GLU A 42 -2.31 7.84 -6.51
N GLU A 43 -3.55 7.52 -6.88
CA GLU A 43 -4.71 8.34 -6.52
C GLU A 43 -4.95 8.38 -5.02
N VAL A 44 -4.93 7.21 -4.37
CA VAL A 44 -5.16 7.11 -2.93
C VAL A 44 -4.08 7.87 -2.16
N LEU A 45 -2.83 7.73 -2.56
CA LEU A 45 -1.73 8.42 -1.88
C LEU A 45 -1.81 9.93 -2.09
N ALA A 46 -2.25 10.39 -3.26
CA ALA A 46 -2.45 11.81 -3.51
C ALA A 46 -3.52 12.38 -2.56
N LEU A 47 -4.59 11.62 -2.32
CA LEU A 47 -5.62 12.01 -1.36
C LEU A 47 -5.08 12.04 0.07
N CYS A 48 -4.23 11.08 0.43
CA CYS A 48 -3.59 11.05 1.75
C CYS A 48 -2.73 12.29 1.97
N VAL A 49 -2.05 12.75 0.94
CA VAL A 49 -1.26 13.98 1.00
C VAL A 49 -2.17 15.20 1.20
N GLU A 50 -3.26 15.28 0.44
CA GLU A 50 -4.22 16.38 0.58
C GLU A 50 -4.82 16.46 1.98
N GLU A 51 -5.11 15.33 2.58
CA GLU A 51 -5.69 15.25 3.92
C GLU A 51 -4.66 15.45 5.03
N GLY A 52 -3.39 15.56 4.69
CA GLY A 52 -2.33 15.69 5.67
C GLY A 52 -1.97 14.40 6.39
N TRP A 53 -2.47 13.26 5.91
CA TRP A 53 -2.17 11.95 6.51
C TRP A 53 -0.80 11.42 6.08
N LEU A 54 -0.29 11.92 4.95
CA LEU A 54 1.03 11.57 4.45
C LEU A 54 1.79 12.84 4.15
N THR A 55 2.96 12.98 4.76
CA THR A 55 3.86 14.11 4.54
C THR A 55 5.27 13.60 4.27
N GLY A 56 6.15 14.46 3.80
CA GLY A 56 7.56 14.07 3.63
C GLY A 56 8.24 13.72 4.94
N GLU A 57 7.71 14.20 6.06
CA GLU A 57 8.28 13.95 7.38
C GLU A 57 7.79 12.66 8.02
N ASN A 58 6.52 12.32 7.84
CA ASN A 58 5.94 11.14 8.47
C ASN A 58 5.89 9.92 7.57
N ALA A 59 6.36 10.02 6.33
CA ALA A 59 6.35 8.90 5.40
C ALA A 59 7.16 7.73 5.96
N PRO A 60 6.58 6.52 6.00
CA PRO A 60 7.32 5.35 6.48
C PRO A 60 8.54 5.07 5.61
N ARG A 61 9.61 4.62 6.23
CA ARG A 61 10.82 4.23 5.52
C ARG A 61 10.87 2.73 5.35
N PHE A 62 11.03 2.29 4.12
CA PHE A 62 11.20 0.88 3.85
C PHE A 62 12.54 0.41 4.45
N SER A 63 12.49 -0.68 5.20
CA SER A 63 13.69 -1.31 5.76
C SER A 63 13.82 -2.75 5.29
N GLY A 64 12.72 -3.42 5.08
CA GLY A 64 12.73 -4.80 4.62
C GLY A 64 11.40 -5.48 4.92
N LEU A 65 11.29 -6.70 4.43
CA LEU A 65 10.14 -7.55 4.69
C LEU A 65 10.62 -8.71 5.56
N GLN A 66 9.76 -9.13 6.48
CA GLN A 66 10.05 -10.25 7.36
C GLN A 66 8.97 -11.31 7.18
N GLN A 67 9.37 -12.49 6.73
CA GLN A 67 8.45 -13.62 6.62
C GLN A 67 8.65 -14.52 7.83
N VAL A 68 7.54 -14.94 8.42
CA VAL A 68 7.58 -15.74 9.64
C VAL A 68 6.69 -16.97 9.43
N GLU A 69 7.24 -18.13 9.72
CA GLU A 69 6.45 -19.35 9.68
C GLU A 69 5.69 -19.49 10.98
N VAL A 70 4.43 -19.89 10.85
CA VAL A 70 3.58 -20.10 12.01
C VAL A 70 2.77 -21.37 11.79
N ALA A 71 2.65 -22.16 12.85
CA ALA A 71 1.88 -23.39 12.80
C ALA A 71 0.39 -23.06 12.95
N VAL A 72 -0.38 -23.34 11.92
CA VAL A 72 -1.84 -23.16 11.93
C VAL A 72 -2.54 -24.48 11.64
#